data_281226ef06149513135b30fcb2cfbe68
#
_entry.id   281226ef06149513135b30fcb2cfbe68
#
_cell.length_a   1.000
_cell.length_b   1.000
_cell.length_c   1.000
_cell.angle_alpha   90.00
_cell.angle_beta   90.00
_cell.angle_gamma   90.00
#
_symmetry.space_group_name_H-M   'P 1'
#
loop_
_entity.id
_entity.type
_entity.pdbx_description
1 polymer ?
#
loop_
_entity_poly.entity_id
_entity_poly.type
_entity_poly.pdbx_seq_one_letter_code
_entity_poly.pdbx_strand_id
1 'polypeptide(L)'
;MISIKGRSVFGSIARGKLTFYHRDEFIINKIKVSDPELEYKKYVKAKNAALVELGELYDRARLSVGEGDAQIFVIHQMLITDEQYDSSIRTKILDEHFNADYAVASTSRSFAEMLAQMDSEYMQSLSLIHISEPTRLLST
;
A
#
# COMPACT_ATOMS: atom_id res chain seq x y z
N MET A 1 -29.43 18.18 16.82
CA MET A 1 -28.08 18.73 16.50
C MET A 1 -27.06 17.69 16.88
N ILE A 2 -26.26 17.19 15.89
CA ILE A 2 -25.24 16.19 16.14
C ILE A 2 -23.91 16.94 16.35
N SER A 3 -23.27 16.73 17.50
CA SER A 3 -21.95 17.30 17.80
C SER A 3 -20.91 16.20 17.78
N ILE A 4 -19.86 16.40 16.98
CA ILE A 4 -18.74 15.46 16.87
C ILE A 4 -17.49 16.15 17.40
N LYS A 5 -16.82 15.55 18.40
CA LYS A 5 -15.53 16.03 18.91
C LYS A 5 -14.42 15.55 17.99
N GLY A 6 -13.63 16.48 17.48
CA GLY A 6 -12.44 16.20 16.66
C GLY A 6 -11.20 16.85 17.26
N ARG A 7 -10.03 16.46 16.79
CA ARG A 7 -8.75 17.10 17.12
C ARG A 7 -8.42 18.12 16.03
N SER A 8 -8.32 19.39 16.39
CA SER A 8 -7.92 20.45 15.47
C SER A 8 -6.43 20.32 15.16
N VAL A 9 -6.09 20.30 13.90
CA VAL A 9 -4.70 20.31 13.39
C VAL A 9 -4.30 21.71 12.94
N PHE A 10 -5.29 22.57 12.66
CA PHE A 10 -5.07 23.94 12.20
C PHE A 10 -6.02 24.89 12.92
N GLY A 11 -5.53 26.05 13.37
CA GLY A 11 -6.27 27.01 14.16
C GLY A 11 -7.25 27.91 13.37
N SER A 12 -7.87 27.39 12.30
CA SER A 12 -8.79 28.12 11.45
C SER A 12 -10.20 27.53 11.47
N ILE A 13 -11.20 28.35 11.13
CA ILE A 13 -12.59 27.92 10.96
C ILE A 13 -12.83 27.69 9.46
N ALA A 14 -13.27 26.48 9.11
CA ALA A 14 -13.69 26.14 7.74
C ALA A 14 -15.19 25.82 7.72
N ARG A 15 -15.89 26.26 6.67
CA ARG A 15 -17.28 25.92 6.40
C ARG A 15 -17.34 25.21 5.05
N GLY A 16 -17.94 24.02 5.03
CA GLY A 16 -18.05 23.24 3.80
C GLY A 16 -19.03 22.08 3.96
N LYS A 17 -19.24 21.35 2.86
CA LYS A 17 -20.03 20.13 2.84
C LYS A 17 -19.20 19.00 3.47
N LEU A 18 -19.76 18.34 4.49
CA LEU A 18 -19.12 17.19 5.09
C LEU A 18 -19.19 16.00 4.12
N THR A 19 -18.04 15.42 3.81
CA THR A 19 -17.94 14.18 3.04
C THR A 19 -17.35 13.11 3.93
N PHE A 20 -18.04 11.99 4.04
CA PHE A 20 -17.52 10.82 4.74
C PHE A 20 -16.68 9.99 3.77
N TYR A 21 -15.41 9.83 4.10
CA TYR A 21 -14.54 8.90 3.40
C TYR A 21 -14.69 7.53 4.07
N HIS A 22 -15.32 6.60 3.37
CA HIS A 22 -15.32 5.19 3.75
C HIS A 22 -14.10 4.54 3.11
N ARG A 23 -13.21 4.04 3.95
CA ARG A 23 -12.16 3.15 3.48
C ARG A 23 -12.81 1.78 3.28
N ASP A 24 -12.84 1.31 2.05
CA ASP A 24 -13.25 -0.06 1.78
C ASP A 24 -12.24 -0.99 2.45
N GLU A 25 -12.64 -1.62 3.56
CA GLU A 25 -11.84 -2.66 4.19
C GLU A 25 -11.96 -3.93 3.33
N PHE A 26 -10.97 -4.16 2.50
CA PHE A 26 -10.90 -5.40 1.75
C PHE A 26 -10.66 -6.57 2.72
N ILE A 27 -11.65 -7.44 2.84
CA ILE A 27 -11.51 -8.67 3.60
C ILE A 27 -10.61 -9.61 2.81
N ILE A 28 -9.34 -9.69 3.20
CA ILE A 28 -8.37 -10.58 2.58
C ILE A 28 -8.46 -11.93 3.24
N ASN A 29 -8.98 -12.89 2.52
CA ASN A 29 -9.09 -14.26 2.98
C ASN A 29 -7.80 -15.02 2.68
N LYS A 30 -7.32 -15.79 3.67
CA LYS A 30 -6.23 -16.74 3.51
C LYS A 30 -6.75 -18.00 2.82
N ILE A 31 -6.49 -18.14 1.53
CA ILE A 31 -7.01 -19.24 0.71
C ILE A 31 -5.83 -20.02 0.12
N LYS A 32 -5.94 -21.36 0.12
CA LYS A 32 -5.01 -22.21 -0.63
C LYS A 32 -5.46 -22.31 -2.08
N VAL A 33 -4.52 -22.19 -3.00
CA VAL A 33 -4.78 -22.24 -4.43
C VAL A 33 -4.31 -23.58 -5.01
N SER A 34 -5.03 -24.07 -6.02
CA SER A 34 -4.69 -25.30 -6.71
C SER A 34 -3.63 -25.12 -7.81
N ASP A 35 -3.50 -23.90 -8.33
CA ASP A 35 -2.52 -23.55 -9.37
C ASP A 35 -1.69 -22.33 -8.92
N PRO A 36 -0.59 -22.57 -8.20
CA PRO A 36 0.30 -21.50 -7.71
C PRO A 36 0.96 -20.70 -8.83
N GLU A 37 1.25 -21.35 -9.98
CA GLU A 37 1.89 -20.67 -11.11
C GLU A 37 0.94 -19.63 -11.75
N LEU A 38 -0.34 -19.96 -11.88
CA LEU A 38 -1.34 -19.02 -12.37
C LEU A 38 -1.49 -17.85 -11.40
N GLU A 39 -1.50 -18.15 -10.11
CA GLU A 39 -1.61 -17.13 -9.06
C GLU A 39 -0.39 -16.21 -9.02
N TYR A 40 0.81 -16.76 -9.21
CA TYR A 40 2.03 -15.96 -9.31
C TYR A 40 2.03 -15.04 -10.54
N LYS A 41 1.49 -15.50 -11.68
CA LYS A 41 1.32 -14.64 -12.86
C LYS A 41 0.37 -13.47 -12.60
N LYS A 42 -0.70 -13.65 -11.82
CA LYS A 42 -1.58 -12.58 -11.40
C LYS A 42 -0.83 -11.55 -10.56
N TYR A 43 -0.04 -12.01 -9.57
CA TYR A 43 0.81 -11.14 -8.77
C TYR A 43 1.75 -10.30 -9.64
N VAL A 44 2.50 -10.93 -10.54
CA VAL A 44 3.46 -10.23 -11.43
C VAL A 44 2.75 -9.19 -12.30
N LYS A 45 1.57 -9.52 -12.84
CA LYS A 45 0.76 -8.57 -13.62
C LYS A 45 0.33 -7.37 -12.77
N ALA A 46 -0.17 -7.61 -11.56
CA ALA A 46 -0.59 -6.55 -10.65
C ALA A 46 0.60 -5.68 -10.20
N LYS A 47 1.75 -6.30 -9.87
CA LYS A 47 3.00 -5.59 -9.55
C LYS A 47 3.42 -4.63 -10.66
N ASN A 48 3.43 -5.11 -11.91
CA ASN A 48 3.80 -4.27 -13.05
C ASN A 48 2.81 -3.11 -13.27
N ALA A 49 1.50 -3.35 -13.13
CA ALA A 49 0.49 -2.31 -13.21
C ALA A 49 0.68 -1.24 -12.10
N ALA A 50 0.97 -1.68 -10.88
CA ALA A 50 1.25 -0.79 -9.76
C ALA A 50 2.48 0.09 -10.00
N LEU A 51 3.56 -0.45 -10.57
CA LEU A 51 4.76 0.30 -10.89
C LEU A 51 4.50 1.40 -11.94
N VAL A 52 3.68 1.11 -12.94
CA VAL A 52 3.26 2.10 -13.95
C VAL A 52 2.43 3.20 -13.29
N GLU A 53 1.42 2.84 -12.50
CA GLU A 53 0.56 3.81 -11.81
C GLU A 53 1.35 4.71 -10.84
N LEU A 54 2.29 4.15 -10.08
CA LEU A 54 3.17 4.92 -9.21
C LEU A 54 4.05 5.91 -9.98
N GLY A 55 4.51 5.54 -11.18
CA GLY A 55 5.25 6.45 -12.07
C GLY A 55 4.38 7.62 -12.54
N GLU A 56 3.14 7.36 -12.95
CA GLU A 56 2.18 8.39 -13.34
C GLU A 56 1.80 9.30 -12.17
N LEU A 57 1.66 8.73 -10.96
CA LEU A 57 1.41 9.48 -9.74
C LEU A 57 2.59 10.39 -9.39
N TYR A 58 3.81 9.91 -9.53
CA TYR A 58 5.01 10.72 -9.36
C TYR A 58 5.02 11.93 -10.29
N ASP A 59 4.79 11.72 -11.58
CA ASP A 59 4.80 12.80 -12.58
C ASP A 59 3.72 13.85 -12.29
N ARG A 60 2.52 13.42 -11.91
CA ARG A 60 1.42 14.34 -11.53
C ARG A 60 1.73 15.08 -10.24
N ALA A 61 2.24 14.40 -9.23
CA ALA A 61 2.57 15.01 -7.94
C ALA A 61 3.72 16.03 -8.08
N ARG A 62 4.76 15.70 -8.84
CA ARG A 62 5.88 16.62 -9.10
C ARG A 62 5.42 17.97 -9.66
N LEU A 63 4.40 17.96 -10.52
CA LEU A 63 3.84 19.19 -11.11
C LEU A 63 2.93 19.97 -10.15
N SER A 64 2.28 19.29 -9.20
CA SER A 64 1.28 19.90 -8.32
C SER A 64 1.81 20.31 -6.94
N VAL A 65 2.65 19.50 -6.33
CA VAL A 65 3.16 19.71 -4.96
C VAL A 65 4.69 19.82 -4.87
N GLY A 66 5.38 19.58 -5.97
CA GLY A 66 6.84 19.67 -6.07
C GLY A 66 7.56 18.33 -5.96
N GLU A 67 8.85 18.35 -6.30
CA GLU A 67 9.67 17.13 -6.42
C GLU A 67 9.89 16.44 -5.06
N GLY A 68 10.07 17.23 -3.98
CA GLY A 68 10.30 16.68 -2.63
C GLY A 68 9.15 15.79 -2.16
N ASP A 69 7.93 16.27 -2.26
CA ASP A 69 6.74 15.51 -1.83
C ASP A 69 6.42 14.34 -2.78
N ALA A 70 6.75 14.48 -4.06
CA ALA A 70 6.59 13.43 -5.05
C ALA A 70 7.51 12.21 -4.83
N GLN A 71 8.64 12.38 -4.14
CA GLN A 71 9.60 11.31 -3.85
C GLN A 71 8.96 10.10 -3.12
N ILE A 72 7.87 10.28 -2.44
CA ILE A 72 7.15 9.19 -1.78
C ILE A 72 6.75 8.07 -2.75
N PHE A 73 6.37 8.42 -3.99
CA PHE A 73 6.02 7.44 -5.01
C PHE A 73 7.22 6.64 -5.50
N VAL A 74 8.40 7.28 -5.58
CA VAL A 74 9.67 6.59 -5.91
C VAL A 74 10.04 5.59 -4.82
N ILE A 75 9.88 5.96 -3.56
CA ILE A 75 10.14 5.06 -2.42
C ILE A 75 9.19 3.84 -2.47
N HIS A 76 7.91 4.05 -2.80
CA HIS A 76 6.98 2.93 -2.98
C HIS A 76 7.40 2.01 -4.11
N GLN A 77 7.87 2.55 -5.25
CA GLN A 77 8.41 1.72 -6.33
C GLN A 77 9.61 0.89 -5.87
N MET A 78 10.53 1.49 -5.11
CA MET A 78 11.69 0.79 -4.55
C MET A 78 11.28 -0.35 -3.62
N LEU A 79 10.30 -0.13 -2.74
CA LEU A 79 9.79 -1.16 -1.82
C LEU A 79 9.13 -2.32 -2.57
N ILE A 80 8.31 -2.04 -3.59
CA ILE A 80 7.65 -3.09 -4.40
C ILE A 80 8.66 -3.89 -5.23
N THR A 81 9.79 -3.29 -5.60
CA THR A 81 10.87 -3.95 -6.35
C THR A 81 11.95 -4.55 -5.47
N ASP A 82 11.87 -4.37 -4.15
CA ASP A 82 12.80 -4.96 -3.21
C ASP A 82 12.83 -6.48 -3.30
N GLU A 83 14.04 -7.06 -3.34
CA GLU A 83 14.23 -8.50 -3.53
C GLU A 83 13.68 -9.32 -2.38
N GLN A 84 13.79 -8.84 -1.13
CA GLN A 84 13.27 -9.55 0.04
C GLN A 84 11.74 -9.52 0.06
N TYR A 85 11.16 -8.39 -0.32
CA TYR A 85 9.71 -8.25 -0.44
C TYR A 85 9.15 -9.19 -1.50
N ASP A 86 9.74 -9.18 -2.70
CA ASP A 86 9.31 -10.02 -3.83
C ASP A 86 9.50 -11.52 -3.54
N SER A 87 10.65 -11.93 -3.00
CA SER A 87 10.93 -13.32 -2.66
C SER A 87 9.99 -13.85 -1.56
N SER A 88 9.63 -13.02 -0.58
CA SER A 88 8.67 -13.38 0.47
C SER A 88 7.28 -13.66 -0.11
N ILE A 89 6.82 -12.84 -1.05
CA ILE A 89 5.54 -13.06 -1.75
C ILE A 89 5.60 -14.31 -2.61
N ARG A 90 6.67 -14.48 -3.37
CA ARG A 90 6.90 -15.65 -4.22
C ARG A 90 6.83 -16.95 -3.42
N THR A 91 7.53 -17.03 -2.30
CA THR A 91 7.51 -18.21 -1.41
C THR A 91 6.09 -18.51 -0.91
N LYS A 92 5.35 -17.50 -0.47
CA LYS A 92 3.97 -17.69 -0.01
C LYS A 92 3.04 -18.20 -1.11
N ILE A 93 3.25 -17.79 -2.37
CA ILE A 93 2.41 -18.24 -3.49
C ILE A 93 2.87 -19.61 -3.99
N LEU A 94 4.16 -19.77 -4.34
CA LEU A 94 4.65 -20.97 -5.03
C LEU A 94 4.90 -22.15 -4.07
N ASP A 95 5.48 -21.89 -2.89
CA ASP A 95 5.85 -22.96 -1.96
C ASP A 95 4.73 -23.22 -0.95
N GLU A 96 4.10 -22.16 -0.43
CA GLU A 96 3.02 -22.30 0.54
C GLU A 96 1.62 -22.37 -0.09
N HIS A 97 1.48 -22.16 -1.39
CA HIS A 97 0.23 -22.23 -2.18
C HIS A 97 -0.87 -21.29 -1.69
N PHE A 98 -0.54 -20.10 -1.19
CA PHE A 98 -1.54 -19.10 -0.83
C PHE A 98 -1.90 -18.21 -2.02
N ASN A 99 -3.11 -17.66 -1.99
CA ASN A 99 -3.56 -16.67 -2.96
C ASN A 99 -2.70 -15.40 -2.91
N ALA A 100 -2.57 -14.72 -4.04
CA ALA A 100 -1.73 -13.53 -4.19
C ALA A 100 -2.13 -12.40 -3.25
N ASP A 101 -3.43 -12.17 -3.06
CA ASP A 101 -3.95 -11.12 -2.17
C ASP A 101 -3.45 -11.31 -0.73
N TYR A 102 -3.55 -12.53 -0.21
CA TYR A 102 -3.04 -12.85 1.13
C TYR A 102 -1.52 -12.76 1.20
N ALA A 103 -0.81 -13.25 0.18
CA ALA A 103 0.65 -13.24 0.14
C ALA A 103 1.16 -11.78 0.19
N VAL A 104 0.60 -10.88 -0.63
CA VAL A 104 0.94 -9.46 -0.64
C VAL A 104 0.57 -8.80 0.68
N ALA A 105 -0.66 -8.96 1.17
CA ALA A 105 -1.10 -8.29 2.39
C ALA A 105 -0.31 -8.72 3.63
N SER A 106 -0.03 -10.01 3.77
CA SER A 106 0.75 -10.52 4.90
C SER A 106 2.21 -10.06 4.85
N THR A 107 2.82 -10.00 3.65
CA THR A 107 4.18 -9.49 3.48
C THR A 107 4.24 -7.99 3.73
N SER A 108 3.29 -7.21 3.17
CA SER A 108 3.21 -5.76 3.42
C SER A 108 3.07 -5.43 4.91
N ARG A 109 2.26 -6.20 5.64
CA ARG A 109 2.11 -6.03 7.09
C ARG A 109 3.42 -6.27 7.82
N SER A 110 4.14 -7.36 7.50
CA SER A 110 5.43 -7.67 8.12
C SER A 110 6.48 -6.58 7.83
N PHE A 111 6.52 -6.06 6.62
CA PHE A 111 7.41 -4.96 6.25
C PHE A 111 7.03 -3.65 6.95
N ALA A 112 5.73 -3.34 7.07
CA ALA A 112 5.26 -2.17 7.79
C ALA A 112 5.62 -2.24 9.29
N GLU A 113 5.48 -3.41 9.92
CA GLU A 113 5.90 -3.64 11.29
C GLU A 113 7.41 -3.47 11.46
N MET A 114 8.21 -3.96 10.52
CA MET A 114 9.66 -3.77 10.51
C MET A 114 10.03 -2.28 10.39
N LEU A 115 9.40 -1.55 9.45
CA LEU A 115 9.63 -0.10 9.27
C LEU A 115 9.20 0.71 10.51
N ALA A 116 8.11 0.32 11.17
CA ALA A 116 7.63 0.97 12.38
C ALA A 116 8.59 0.83 13.59
N GLN A 117 9.44 -0.20 13.59
CA GLN A 117 10.43 -0.46 14.64
C GLN A 117 11.77 0.24 14.37
N MET A 118 11.95 0.87 13.23
CA MET A 118 13.19 1.59 12.92
C MET A 118 13.24 2.93 13.66
N ASP A 119 14.44 3.33 14.10
CA ASP A 119 14.69 4.57 14.87
C ASP A 119 14.59 5.88 14.04
N SER A 120 13.85 5.86 12.92
CA SER A 120 13.67 7.00 12.03
C SER A 120 12.20 7.37 11.93
N GLU A 121 11.83 8.59 12.32
CA GLU A 121 10.46 9.12 12.17
C GLU A 121 9.97 9.03 10.72
N TYR A 122 10.88 9.22 9.75
CA TYR A 122 10.57 9.09 8.35
C TYR A 122 10.18 7.65 7.96
N MET A 123 10.94 6.65 8.41
CA MET A 123 10.63 5.24 8.16
C MET A 123 9.36 4.80 8.89
N GLN A 124 9.11 5.31 10.09
CA GLN A 124 7.86 5.07 10.81
C GLN A 124 6.66 5.65 10.07
N SER A 125 6.79 6.83 9.45
CA SER A 125 5.71 7.42 8.64
C SER A 125 5.40 6.61 7.38
N LEU A 126 6.42 6.00 6.75
CA LEU A 126 6.24 5.10 5.60
C LEU A 126 5.46 3.83 5.99
N SER A 127 5.59 3.34 7.21
CA SER A 127 4.85 2.15 7.68
C SER A 127 3.33 2.36 7.62
N LEU A 128 2.85 3.56 7.91
CA LEU A 128 1.42 3.90 7.89
C LEU A 128 0.85 3.95 6.46
N ILE A 129 1.65 4.34 5.48
CA ILE A 129 1.26 4.44 4.07
C ILE A 129 1.27 3.05 3.43
N HIS A 130 2.19 2.19 3.83
CA HIS A 130 2.38 0.86 3.23
C HIS A 130 1.25 -0.14 3.51
N ILE A 131 0.48 0.07 4.58
CA ILE A 131 -0.66 -0.80 4.93
C ILE A 131 -1.86 -0.60 3.98
N SER A 132 -1.94 0.51 3.28
CA SER A 132 -3.18 0.91 2.59
C SER A 132 -3.17 0.74 1.07
N GLU A 133 -2.04 0.70 0.39
CA GLU A 133 -1.99 0.74 -1.08
C GLU A 133 -1.85 -0.61 -1.81
N PRO A 134 -1.03 -1.58 -1.37
CA PRO A 134 -0.79 -2.79 -2.16
C PRO A 134 -2.02 -3.67 -2.37
N THR A 135 -2.95 -3.65 -1.41
CA THR A 135 -4.18 -4.45 -1.46
C THR A 135 -5.22 -3.92 -2.43
N ARG A 136 -5.21 -2.61 -2.72
CA ARG A 136 -6.14 -1.99 -3.66
C ARG A 136 -5.88 -2.39 -5.11
N LEU A 137 -4.62 -2.60 -5.46
CA LEU A 137 -4.20 -2.89 -6.84
C LEU A 137 -4.45 -4.35 -7.26
N LEU A 138 -4.61 -5.26 -6.30
CA LEU A 138 -4.88 -6.67 -6.57
C LEU A 138 -6.38 -6.99 -6.71
N SER A 139 -7.26 -6.09 -6.32
CA SER A 139 -8.71 -6.28 -6.32
C SER A 139 -9.43 -5.74 -7.56
N THR A 140 -8.70 -5.28 -8.57
CA THR A 140 -9.21 -4.96 -9.91
C THR A 140 -8.77 -6.00 -10.93
#